data_26e3ae6a3a0c164af7a371d3d7a5c65f
#
_entry.id   26e3ae6a3a0c164af7a371d3d7a5c65f
#
_cell.length_a   1.000
_cell.length_b   1.000
_cell.length_c   1.000
_cell.angle_alpha   90.00
_cell.angle_beta   90.00
_cell.angle_gamma   90.00
#
_symmetry.space_group_name_H-M   'P 1'
#
loop_
_entity.id
_entity.type
_entity.pdbx_description
1 polymer ?
#
loop_
_entity_poly.entity_id
_entity_poly.type
_entity_poly.pdbx_seq_one_letter_code
_entity_poly.pdbx_strand_id
1 'polypeptide(L)'
;LQIAMPSSFGLWFGAYAEPLVDDMRLIAAAWHIANQNPLGSAAGYGSSFPLDREMTTRLLGFEALHYNVVAAQMSRGKSERTAANAIAAVAATIGRLAMDICLFMSQNFGFVSLPDNLTTGSSIMPHKKNPDVFEIMRGRCNRLQSVPNEIALLTANLPVGYHRDMQLLKDILFPATTEIKRTLSMCDFMLAHLKVNTDILDERKYDYLFTVEDVNRLVLAGVPFREAYKQVGMAVQRGEYHPTREVHHTHEGSIGNLCTAQIRRKMERVMSEFE
;
A
#
# COMPACT_ATOMS: atom_id res chain seq x y z
N LEU A 1 15.19 12.49 -5.38
CA LEU A 1 16.09 12.77 -6.52
C LEU A 1 17.44 13.35 -6.09
N GLN A 2 17.51 14.00 -4.96
CA GLN A 2 18.75 14.48 -4.34
C GLN A 2 18.97 13.74 -3.02
N ILE A 3 20.23 13.54 -2.66
CA ILE A 3 20.63 13.04 -1.35
C ILE A 3 20.22 14.11 -0.34
N ALA A 4 19.43 13.73 0.68
CA ALA A 4 18.80 14.71 1.58
C ALA A 4 19.22 14.47 3.04
N MET A 5 18.62 13.44 3.69
CA MET A 5 18.80 13.16 5.11
C MET A 5 18.99 11.65 5.36
N PRO A 6 19.56 11.27 6.50
CA PRO A 6 19.65 9.86 6.88
C PRO A 6 18.25 9.24 6.99
N SER A 7 18.15 7.98 6.57
CA SER A 7 16.97 7.15 6.74
C SER A 7 17.39 5.73 7.11
N SER A 8 16.45 4.82 7.25
CA SER A 8 16.73 3.41 7.48
C SER A 8 15.76 2.53 6.69
N PHE A 9 16.17 1.31 6.42
CA PHE A 9 15.26 0.33 5.79
C PHE A 9 14.05 0.04 6.68
N GLY A 10 14.21 0.04 8.01
CA GLY A 10 13.09 -0.09 8.93
C GLY A 10 12.07 1.05 8.80
N LEU A 11 12.55 2.29 8.66
CA LEU A 11 11.69 3.45 8.44
C LEU A 11 11.00 3.36 7.06
N TRP A 12 11.73 2.97 6.02
CA TRP A 12 11.20 2.81 4.66
C TRP A 12 10.13 1.71 4.60
N PHE A 13 10.37 0.52 5.16
CA PHE A 13 9.36 -0.54 5.22
C PHE A 13 8.14 -0.12 6.07
N GLY A 14 8.36 0.58 7.18
CA GLY A 14 7.29 1.13 8.02
C GLY A 14 6.39 2.10 7.24
N ALA A 15 6.97 2.89 6.31
CA ALA A 15 6.23 3.80 5.45
C ALA A 15 5.28 3.10 4.45
N TYR A 16 5.41 1.79 4.24
CA TYR A 16 4.47 0.97 3.49
C TYR A 16 3.56 0.14 4.40
N ALA A 17 4.07 -0.31 5.55
CA ALA A 17 3.27 -1.09 6.49
C ALA A 17 2.13 -0.26 7.10
N GLU A 18 2.36 0.99 7.44
CA GLU A 18 1.33 1.83 8.07
C GLU A 18 0.19 2.22 7.11
N PRO A 19 0.41 2.67 5.86
CA PRO A 19 -0.67 2.88 4.89
C PRO A 19 -1.48 1.61 4.57
N LEU A 20 -0.86 0.42 4.59
CA LEU A 20 -1.60 -0.84 4.43
C LEU A 20 -2.63 -1.06 5.54
N VAL A 21 -2.43 -0.51 6.74
CA VAL A 21 -3.47 -0.52 7.79
C VAL A 21 -4.68 0.32 7.36
N ASP A 22 -4.46 1.47 6.72
CA ASP A 22 -5.56 2.31 6.22
C ASP A 22 -6.27 1.63 5.05
N ASP A 23 -5.54 0.95 4.17
CA ASP A 23 -6.10 0.13 3.09
C ASP A 23 -6.96 -1.02 3.67
N MET A 24 -6.54 -1.66 4.77
CA MET A 24 -7.34 -2.68 5.47
C MET A 24 -8.62 -2.11 6.07
N ARG A 25 -8.64 -0.87 6.54
CA ARG A 25 -9.87 -0.19 6.98
C ARG A 25 -10.87 -0.02 5.83
N LEU A 26 -10.39 0.26 4.62
CA LEU A 26 -11.25 0.30 3.44
C LEU A 26 -11.82 -1.08 3.11
N ILE A 27 -11.03 -2.14 3.29
CA ILE A 27 -11.51 -3.53 3.13
C ILE A 27 -12.57 -3.85 4.19
N ALA A 28 -12.37 -3.47 5.45
CA ALA A 28 -13.35 -3.65 6.52
C ALA A 28 -14.66 -2.90 6.22
N ALA A 29 -14.57 -1.65 5.79
CA ALA A 29 -15.74 -0.89 5.36
C ALA A 29 -16.47 -1.55 4.18
N ALA A 30 -15.73 -2.08 3.20
CA ALA A 30 -16.32 -2.82 2.07
C ALA A 30 -16.98 -4.13 2.53
N TRP A 31 -16.37 -4.82 3.50
CA TRP A 31 -16.94 -6.01 4.13
C TRP A 31 -18.29 -5.71 4.78
N HIS A 32 -18.40 -4.73 5.67
CA HIS A 32 -19.64 -4.35 6.33
C HIS A 32 -20.74 -3.93 5.33
N ILE A 33 -20.37 -3.22 4.25
CA ILE A 33 -21.32 -2.84 3.19
C ILE A 33 -21.84 -4.08 2.44
N ALA A 34 -20.97 -5.05 2.17
CA ALA A 34 -21.32 -6.28 1.45
C ALA A 34 -22.01 -7.33 2.34
N ASN A 35 -21.77 -7.31 3.66
CA ASN A 35 -22.25 -8.30 4.62
C ASN A 35 -23.68 -8.03 5.08
N GLN A 36 -24.56 -7.74 4.12
CA GLN A 36 -25.97 -7.53 4.33
C GLN A 36 -26.78 -8.48 3.44
N ASN A 37 -27.70 -9.22 4.03
CA ASN A 37 -28.51 -10.23 3.34
C ASN A 37 -29.52 -9.57 2.38
N PRO A 38 -29.42 -9.74 1.05
CA PRO A 38 -30.40 -9.26 0.08
C PRO A 38 -31.54 -10.24 -0.20
N LEU A 39 -31.41 -11.49 0.26
CA LEU A 39 -32.33 -12.58 -0.10
C LEU A 39 -33.75 -12.32 0.37
N GLY A 40 -34.70 -12.89 -0.38
CA GLY A 40 -36.13 -12.72 -0.11
C GLY A 40 -36.70 -11.36 -0.51
N SER A 41 -35.92 -10.52 -1.22
CA SER A 41 -36.44 -9.29 -1.82
C SER A 41 -37.37 -9.54 -3.01
N ALA A 42 -37.52 -10.82 -3.42
CA ALA A 42 -38.18 -11.25 -4.65
C ALA A 42 -37.57 -10.53 -5.88
N ALA A 43 -38.36 -10.13 -6.85
CA ALA A 43 -37.83 -9.36 -7.97
C ALA A 43 -37.53 -7.87 -7.63
N GLY A 44 -37.25 -7.57 -6.34
CA GLY A 44 -36.99 -6.22 -5.84
C GLY A 44 -38.25 -5.45 -5.39
N TYR A 45 -39.41 -6.11 -5.37
CA TYR A 45 -40.67 -5.48 -4.99
C TYR A 45 -41.38 -6.19 -3.84
N GLY A 46 -40.73 -7.21 -3.22
CA GLY A 46 -41.35 -8.02 -2.20
C GLY A 46 -42.23 -9.15 -2.74
N SER A 47 -42.92 -9.84 -1.85
CA SER A 47 -43.78 -10.98 -2.17
C SER A 47 -44.94 -11.07 -1.20
N SER A 48 -46.06 -11.63 -1.64
CA SER A 48 -47.20 -12.02 -0.79
C SER A 48 -46.96 -13.34 -0.04
N PHE A 49 -45.88 -14.06 -0.35
CA PHE A 49 -45.47 -15.24 0.43
C PHE A 49 -44.94 -14.81 1.82
N PRO A 50 -45.23 -15.59 2.88
CA PRO A 50 -44.74 -15.31 4.23
C PRO A 50 -43.28 -15.62 4.34
N LEU A 51 -42.40 -14.76 3.85
CA LEU A 51 -40.94 -14.93 3.85
C LEU A 51 -40.38 -14.41 5.19
N ASP A 52 -39.58 -15.25 5.88
CA ASP A 52 -38.81 -14.84 7.05
C ASP A 52 -37.37 -14.49 6.64
N ARG A 53 -37.15 -13.23 6.32
CA ARG A 53 -35.85 -12.72 5.89
C ARG A 53 -34.87 -12.57 7.04
N GLU A 54 -35.33 -12.38 8.27
CA GLU A 54 -34.47 -12.31 9.44
C GLU A 54 -33.92 -13.70 9.80
N MET A 55 -34.73 -14.75 9.67
CA MET A 55 -34.26 -16.12 9.86
C MET A 55 -33.16 -16.48 8.86
N THR A 56 -33.34 -16.16 7.57
CA THR A 56 -32.30 -16.44 6.57
C THR A 56 -31.03 -15.61 6.80
N THR A 57 -31.15 -14.39 7.29
CA THR A 57 -29.99 -13.58 7.69
C THR A 57 -29.17 -14.26 8.77
N ARG A 58 -29.83 -14.73 9.86
CA ARG A 58 -29.15 -15.46 10.95
C ARG A 58 -28.52 -16.77 10.49
N LEU A 59 -29.26 -17.57 9.73
CA LEU A 59 -28.80 -18.90 9.29
C LEU A 59 -27.63 -18.83 8.32
N LEU A 60 -27.54 -17.77 7.52
CA LEU A 60 -26.45 -17.54 6.58
C LEU A 60 -25.27 -16.75 7.18
N GLY A 61 -25.40 -16.27 8.42
CA GLY A 61 -24.34 -15.58 9.14
C GLY A 61 -24.05 -14.16 8.61
N PHE A 62 -25.04 -13.52 7.96
CA PHE A 62 -24.91 -12.11 7.62
C PHE A 62 -24.99 -11.21 8.85
N GLU A 63 -24.22 -10.13 8.85
CA GLU A 63 -24.22 -9.13 9.92
C GLU A 63 -25.55 -8.39 10.02
N ALA A 64 -26.16 -8.08 8.87
CA ALA A 64 -27.41 -7.33 8.79
C ALA A 64 -28.32 -7.83 7.66
N LEU A 65 -29.58 -7.34 7.67
CA LEU A 65 -30.53 -7.50 6.58
C LEU A 65 -30.61 -6.21 5.75
N HIS A 66 -30.61 -6.34 4.44
CA HIS A 66 -31.09 -5.27 3.55
C HIS A 66 -32.59 -5.17 3.67
N TYR A 67 -33.10 -4.31 4.56
CA TYR A 67 -34.53 -4.24 4.90
C TYR A 67 -35.40 -3.86 3.70
N ASN A 68 -35.04 -2.79 3.00
CA ASN A 68 -35.79 -2.34 1.84
C ASN A 68 -35.51 -3.24 0.64
N VAL A 69 -36.57 -3.90 0.13
CA VAL A 69 -36.46 -4.87 -0.97
C VAL A 69 -35.98 -4.24 -2.29
N VAL A 70 -36.28 -2.98 -2.53
CA VAL A 70 -35.79 -2.24 -3.71
C VAL A 70 -34.31 -1.92 -3.53
N ALA A 71 -33.91 -1.47 -2.34
CA ALA A 71 -32.52 -1.19 -2.01
C ALA A 71 -31.65 -2.45 -2.11
N ALA A 72 -32.17 -3.63 -1.75
CA ALA A 72 -31.50 -4.92 -1.91
C ALA A 72 -31.11 -5.20 -3.37
N GLN A 73 -31.91 -4.79 -4.34
CA GLN A 73 -31.57 -4.87 -5.76
C GLN A 73 -30.58 -3.79 -6.17
N MET A 74 -30.77 -2.56 -5.68
CA MET A 74 -29.91 -1.42 -5.99
C MET A 74 -28.52 -1.50 -5.36
N SER A 75 -28.30 -2.39 -4.37
CA SER A 75 -26.98 -2.62 -3.78
C SER A 75 -25.98 -3.24 -4.76
N ARG A 76 -26.49 -3.91 -5.82
CA ARG A 76 -25.66 -4.38 -6.94
C ARG A 76 -24.95 -3.19 -7.60
N GLY A 77 -23.68 -3.37 -7.90
CA GLY A 77 -22.79 -2.31 -8.39
C GLY A 77 -22.19 -1.47 -7.27
N LYS A 78 -22.96 -1.11 -6.22
CA LYS A 78 -22.44 -0.35 -5.07
C LYS A 78 -21.47 -1.18 -4.23
N SER A 79 -21.88 -2.39 -3.83
CA SER A 79 -21.03 -3.29 -3.05
C SER A 79 -19.76 -3.68 -3.82
N GLU A 80 -19.91 -4.03 -5.09
CA GLU A 80 -18.78 -4.39 -5.96
C GLU A 80 -17.83 -3.20 -6.17
N ARG A 81 -18.36 -1.98 -6.36
CA ARG A 81 -17.52 -0.78 -6.49
C ARG A 81 -16.77 -0.46 -5.21
N THR A 82 -17.42 -0.65 -4.04
CA THR A 82 -16.76 -0.42 -2.75
C THR A 82 -15.62 -1.40 -2.54
N ALA A 83 -15.82 -2.69 -2.84
CA ALA A 83 -14.77 -3.70 -2.81
C ALA A 83 -13.63 -3.36 -3.80
N ALA A 84 -13.97 -2.92 -5.00
CA ALA A 84 -12.98 -2.52 -6.01
C ALA A 84 -12.15 -1.30 -5.56
N ASN A 85 -12.76 -0.31 -4.88
CA ASN A 85 -12.03 0.82 -4.31
C ASN A 85 -11.02 0.38 -3.25
N ALA A 86 -11.39 -0.57 -2.38
CA ALA A 86 -10.47 -1.14 -1.40
C ALA A 86 -9.31 -1.89 -2.07
N ILE A 87 -9.60 -2.71 -3.09
CA ILE A 87 -8.57 -3.39 -3.90
C ILE A 87 -7.63 -2.37 -4.56
N ALA A 88 -8.17 -1.29 -5.12
CA ALA A 88 -7.39 -0.25 -5.78
C ALA A 88 -6.47 0.50 -4.81
N ALA A 89 -6.90 0.73 -3.57
CA ALA A 89 -6.07 1.34 -2.52
C ALA A 89 -4.86 0.45 -2.18
N VAL A 90 -5.09 -0.83 -1.89
CA VAL A 90 -4.01 -1.80 -1.65
C VAL A 90 -3.06 -1.86 -2.87
N ALA A 91 -3.62 -1.90 -4.08
CA ALA A 91 -2.82 -1.92 -5.31
C ALA A 91 -1.96 -0.66 -5.46
N ALA A 92 -2.48 0.52 -5.08
CA ALA A 92 -1.71 1.76 -5.13
C ALA A 92 -0.51 1.73 -4.17
N THR A 93 -0.69 1.23 -2.95
CA THR A 93 0.38 1.09 -1.95
C THR A 93 1.45 0.09 -2.42
N ILE A 94 1.04 -1.10 -2.86
CA ILE A 94 1.97 -2.14 -3.35
C ILE A 94 2.66 -1.72 -4.66
N GLY A 95 1.95 -1.04 -5.55
CA GLY A 95 2.52 -0.53 -6.80
C GLY A 95 3.63 0.49 -6.56
N ARG A 96 3.48 1.34 -5.53
CA ARG A 96 4.51 2.30 -5.12
C ARG A 96 5.72 1.58 -4.52
N LEU A 97 5.52 0.60 -3.65
CA LEU A 97 6.60 -0.24 -3.11
C LEU A 97 7.38 -0.94 -4.23
N ALA A 98 6.68 -1.53 -5.19
CA ALA A 98 7.29 -2.18 -6.34
C ALA A 98 8.13 -1.20 -7.19
N MET A 99 7.66 0.05 -7.35
CA MET A 99 8.42 1.09 -8.03
C MET A 99 9.69 1.47 -7.27
N ASP A 100 9.62 1.64 -5.96
CA ASP A 100 10.80 1.95 -5.15
C ASP A 100 11.83 0.83 -5.22
N ILE A 101 11.41 -0.43 -5.15
CA ILE A 101 12.32 -1.58 -5.26
C ILE A 101 13.00 -1.60 -6.63
N CYS A 102 12.27 -1.38 -7.73
CA CYS A 102 12.85 -1.27 -9.06
C CYS A 102 13.92 -0.15 -9.14
N LEU A 103 13.63 0.99 -8.50
CA LEU A 103 14.56 2.11 -8.44
C LEU A 103 15.79 1.78 -7.59
N PHE A 104 15.59 1.19 -6.41
CA PHE A 104 16.65 0.88 -5.46
C PHE A 104 17.55 -0.29 -5.88
N MET A 105 17.05 -1.17 -6.77
CA MET A 105 17.87 -2.20 -7.43
C MET A 105 18.68 -1.67 -8.61
N SER A 106 18.41 -0.44 -9.08
CA SER A 106 19.15 0.13 -10.21
C SER A 106 20.64 0.34 -9.86
N GLN A 107 21.48 0.31 -10.88
CA GLN A 107 22.94 0.52 -10.72
C GLN A 107 23.31 1.86 -10.06
N ASN A 108 22.44 2.87 -10.21
CA ASN A 108 22.69 4.19 -9.64
C ASN A 108 22.47 4.24 -8.12
N PHE A 109 21.66 3.35 -7.58
CA PHE A 109 21.36 3.29 -6.15
C PHE A 109 21.97 2.03 -5.51
N GLY A 110 21.63 0.86 -5.99
CA GLY A 110 22.18 -0.40 -5.45
C GLY A 110 21.86 -0.66 -3.99
N PHE A 111 20.76 -0.08 -3.47
CA PHE A 111 20.39 -0.18 -2.05
C PHE A 111 19.90 -1.57 -1.68
N VAL A 112 19.29 -2.26 -2.63
CA VAL A 112 18.76 -3.62 -2.44
C VAL A 112 19.09 -4.48 -3.65
N SER A 113 19.08 -5.79 -3.45
CA SER A 113 19.29 -6.78 -4.50
C SER A 113 18.41 -8.01 -4.26
N LEU A 114 18.28 -8.84 -5.28
CA LEU A 114 17.62 -10.14 -5.22
C LEU A 114 18.59 -11.26 -5.60
N PRO A 115 18.36 -12.50 -5.14
CA PRO A 115 19.06 -13.66 -5.64
C PRO A 115 18.92 -13.81 -7.16
N ASP A 116 19.93 -14.37 -7.81
CA ASP A 116 19.99 -14.51 -9.27
C ASP A 116 18.81 -15.27 -9.87
N ASN A 117 18.31 -16.29 -9.17
CA ASN A 117 17.15 -17.09 -9.58
C ASN A 117 15.81 -16.36 -9.45
N LEU A 118 15.78 -15.16 -8.86
CA LEU A 118 14.60 -14.27 -8.74
C LEU A 118 14.74 -13.00 -9.57
N THR A 119 15.72 -12.96 -10.45
CA THR A 119 15.95 -11.89 -11.43
C THR A 119 16.00 -12.50 -12.83
N THR A 120 15.72 -11.69 -13.85
CA THR A 120 15.95 -12.13 -15.21
C THR A 120 17.16 -11.44 -15.79
N GLY A 121 17.95 -12.24 -16.48
CA GLY A 121 19.11 -11.76 -17.21
C GLY A 121 18.76 -11.20 -18.59
N SER A 122 19.79 -10.89 -19.34
CA SER A 122 19.72 -10.57 -20.77
C SER A 122 20.43 -11.67 -21.57
N SER A 123 19.90 -12.02 -22.72
CA SER A 123 20.52 -13.00 -23.62
C SER A 123 21.85 -12.52 -24.22
N ILE A 124 22.14 -11.21 -24.15
CA ILE A 124 23.32 -10.59 -24.73
C ILE A 124 24.15 -9.77 -23.72
N MET A 125 23.62 -9.54 -22.53
CA MET A 125 24.30 -8.75 -21.48
C MET A 125 24.41 -9.59 -20.19
N PRO A 126 25.49 -10.36 -19.99
CA PRO A 126 25.58 -11.31 -18.86
C PRO A 126 25.51 -10.69 -17.46
N HIS A 127 25.84 -9.41 -17.35
CA HIS A 127 25.84 -8.66 -16.10
C HIS A 127 24.46 -8.07 -15.74
N LYS A 128 23.50 -8.06 -16.67
CA LYS A 128 22.21 -7.40 -16.48
C LYS A 128 21.27 -8.30 -15.69
N LYS A 129 20.78 -7.80 -14.55
CA LYS A 129 19.79 -8.45 -13.68
C LYS A 129 18.63 -7.50 -13.47
N ASN A 130 17.45 -7.91 -13.92
CA ASN A 130 16.25 -7.07 -13.90
C ASN A 130 15.31 -7.50 -12.75
N PRO A 131 14.64 -6.56 -12.08
CA PRO A 131 13.63 -6.85 -11.06
C PRO A 131 12.25 -7.13 -11.71
N ASP A 132 12.18 -8.01 -12.70
CA ASP A 132 11.00 -8.20 -13.55
C ASP A 132 9.71 -8.48 -12.78
N VAL A 133 9.82 -9.23 -11.66
CA VAL A 133 8.65 -9.52 -10.83
C VAL A 133 8.05 -8.24 -10.27
N PHE A 134 8.89 -7.30 -9.82
CA PHE A 134 8.42 -6.01 -9.32
C PHE A 134 7.96 -5.08 -10.44
N GLU A 135 8.55 -5.15 -11.63
CA GLU A 135 8.08 -4.39 -12.80
C GLU A 135 6.68 -4.84 -13.21
N ILE A 136 6.45 -6.15 -13.32
CA ILE A 136 5.14 -6.73 -13.64
C ILE A 136 4.14 -6.42 -12.49
N MET A 137 4.57 -6.54 -11.24
CA MET A 137 3.75 -6.22 -10.06
C MET A 137 3.24 -4.78 -10.12
N ARG A 138 4.13 -3.82 -10.39
CA ARG A 138 3.78 -2.41 -10.59
C ARG A 138 2.74 -2.23 -11.71
N GLY A 139 2.96 -2.87 -12.86
CA GLY A 139 2.03 -2.82 -13.99
C GLY A 139 0.65 -3.39 -13.65
N ARG A 140 0.59 -4.53 -12.94
CA ARG A 140 -0.67 -5.13 -12.46
C ARG A 140 -1.38 -4.25 -11.45
N CYS A 141 -0.65 -3.67 -10.50
CA CYS A 141 -1.20 -2.73 -9.53
C CYS A 141 -1.78 -1.48 -10.21
N ASN A 142 -1.10 -0.93 -11.22
CA ASN A 142 -1.62 0.20 -11.99
C ASN A 142 -2.93 -0.16 -12.71
N ARG A 143 -3.01 -1.36 -13.28
CA ARG A 143 -4.23 -1.87 -13.91
C ARG A 143 -5.37 -2.02 -12.89
N LEU A 144 -5.12 -2.57 -11.72
CA LEU A 144 -6.14 -2.75 -10.68
C LEU A 144 -6.76 -1.43 -10.21
N GLN A 145 -6.02 -0.33 -10.26
CA GLN A 145 -6.52 1.00 -9.91
C GLN A 145 -7.59 1.53 -10.88
N SER A 146 -7.75 0.95 -12.08
CA SER A 146 -8.81 1.33 -13.03
C SER A 146 -10.16 0.65 -12.74
N VAL A 147 -10.16 -0.45 -12.01
CA VAL A 147 -11.33 -1.31 -11.79
C VAL A 147 -12.53 -0.58 -11.17
N PRO A 148 -12.37 0.29 -10.14
CA PRO A 148 -13.50 1.05 -9.59
C PRO A 148 -14.18 1.96 -10.62
N ASN A 149 -13.41 2.53 -11.55
CA ASN A 149 -13.93 3.38 -12.60
C ASN A 149 -14.68 2.58 -13.65
N GLU A 150 -14.19 1.41 -14.03
CA GLU A 150 -14.88 0.50 -14.95
C GLU A 150 -16.25 0.08 -14.38
N ILE A 151 -16.32 -0.30 -13.10
CA ILE A 151 -17.58 -0.61 -12.42
C ILE A 151 -18.51 0.61 -12.36
N ALA A 152 -17.97 1.80 -12.09
CA ALA A 152 -18.75 3.03 -12.04
C ALA A 152 -19.40 3.36 -13.39
N LEU A 153 -18.68 3.18 -14.49
CA LEU A 153 -19.19 3.42 -15.84
C LEU A 153 -20.21 2.36 -16.25
N LEU A 154 -19.95 1.09 -15.92
CA LEU A 154 -20.89 -0.01 -16.19
C LEU A 154 -22.25 0.19 -15.50
N THR A 155 -22.23 0.74 -14.30
CA THR A 155 -23.45 0.92 -13.47
C THR A 155 -24.08 2.30 -13.62
N ALA A 156 -23.55 3.15 -14.48
CA ALA A 156 -24.09 4.48 -14.73
C ALA A 156 -25.43 4.42 -15.50
N ASN A 157 -26.28 5.40 -15.22
CA ASN A 157 -27.56 5.61 -15.96
C ASN A 157 -28.58 4.45 -15.88
N LEU A 158 -28.44 3.55 -14.91
CA LEU A 158 -29.41 2.49 -14.69
C LEU A 158 -30.55 2.99 -13.78
N PRO A 159 -31.81 2.82 -14.18
CA PRO A 159 -32.96 3.15 -13.32
C PRO A 159 -33.06 2.15 -12.16
N VAL A 160 -33.98 2.43 -11.24
CA VAL A 160 -34.25 1.54 -10.10
C VAL A 160 -34.73 0.17 -10.58
N GLY A 161 -34.24 -0.90 -9.96
CA GLY A 161 -34.63 -2.27 -10.22
C GLY A 161 -33.47 -3.17 -10.64
N TYR A 162 -33.80 -4.33 -11.20
CA TYR A 162 -32.85 -5.31 -11.68
C TYR A 162 -32.50 -5.06 -13.16
N HIS A 163 -31.20 -5.02 -13.46
CA HIS A 163 -30.68 -4.85 -14.81
C HIS A 163 -29.67 -5.94 -15.15
N ARG A 164 -29.71 -6.43 -16.38
CA ARG A 164 -28.78 -7.47 -16.84
C ARG A 164 -27.35 -6.99 -16.99
N ASP A 165 -27.13 -5.71 -17.16
CA ASP A 165 -25.82 -5.06 -17.15
C ASP A 165 -24.99 -5.48 -15.92
N MET A 166 -25.64 -5.67 -14.78
CA MET A 166 -25.01 -6.12 -13.53
C MET A 166 -24.39 -7.53 -13.61
N GLN A 167 -24.69 -8.32 -14.66
CA GLN A 167 -24.02 -9.61 -14.84
C GLN A 167 -22.55 -9.44 -15.20
N LEU A 168 -22.18 -8.36 -15.88
CA LEU A 168 -20.81 -8.04 -16.28
C LEU A 168 -19.90 -7.70 -15.09
N LEU A 169 -20.47 -7.34 -13.92
CA LEU A 169 -19.70 -7.08 -12.70
C LEU A 169 -18.79 -8.24 -12.30
N LYS A 170 -19.21 -9.48 -12.57
CA LYS A 170 -18.42 -10.69 -12.27
C LYS A 170 -17.14 -10.76 -13.10
N ASP A 171 -17.22 -10.33 -14.35
CA ASP A 171 -16.09 -10.35 -15.29
C ASP A 171 -15.03 -9.32 -14.91
N ILE A 172 -15.42 -8.30 -14.13
CA ILE A 172 -14.54 -7.24 -13.66
C ILE A 172 -13.98 -7.58 -12.27
N LEU A 173 -14.85 -7.85 -11.30
CA LEU A 173 -14.47 -7.95 -9.89
C LEU A 173 -13.74 -9.27 -9.55
N PHE A 174 -14.17 -10.41 -10.10
CA PHE A 174 -13.57 -11.69 -9.76
C PHE A 174 -12.11 -11.81 -10.23
N PRO A 175 -11.77 -11.43 -11.48
CA PRO A 175 -10.39 -11.37 -11.90
C PRO A 175 -9.57 -10.39 -11.07
N ALA A 176 -10.11 -9.20 -10.73
CA ALA A 176 -9.43 -8.22 -9.91
C ALA A 176 -9.11 -8.75 -8.51
N THR A 177 -10.06 -9.44 -7.87
CA THR A 177 -9.87 -10.09 -6.57
C THR A 177 -8.80 -11.18 -6.63
N THR A 178 -8.81 -11.99 -7.68
CA THR A 178 -7.80 -13.03 -7.89
C THR A 178 -6.42 -12.42 -8.11
N GLU A 179 -6.35 -11.36 -8.91
CA GLU A 179 -5.10 -10.69 -9.25
C GLU A 179 -4.46 -10.01 -8.03
N ILE A 180 -5.24 -9.29 -7.21
CA ILE A 180 -4.66 -8.65 -6.01
C ILE A 180 -4.14 -9.69 -5.01
N LYS A 181 -4.84 -10.81 -4.82
CA LYS A 181 -4.38 -11.90 -3.94
C LYS A 181 -3.07 -12.50 -4.43
N ARG A 182 -2.93 -12.77 -5.72
CA ARG A 182 -1.68 -13.27 -6.33
C ARG A 182 -0.55 -12.25 -6.20
N THR A 183 -0.85 -10.98 -6.41
CA THR A 183 0.10 -9.88 -6.29
C THR A 183 0.64 -9.76 -4.87
N LEU A 184 -0.24 -9.83 -3.86
CA LEU A 184 0.15 -9.81 -2.45
C LEU A 184 1.01 -11.01 -2.06
N SER A 185 0.62 -12.23 -2.47
CA SER A 185 1.41 -13.45 -2.20
C SER A 185 2.80 -13.38 -2.86
N MET A 186 2.87 -12.85 -4.07
CA MET A 186 4.16 -12.67 -4.77
C MET A 186 4.99 -11.57 -4.11
N CYS A 187 4.36 -10.48 -3.67
CA CYS A 187 5.04 -9.41 -2.95
C CYS A 187 5.69 -9.92 -1.65
N ASP A 188 4.93 -10.65 -0.84
CA ASP A 188 5.42 -11.28 0.40
C ASP A 188 6.61 -12.19 0.13
N PHE A 189 6.47 -13.10 -0.85
CA PHE A 189 7.54 -13.99 -1.25
C PHE A 189 8.82 -13.23 -1.67
N MET A 190 8.68 -12.22 -2.52
CA MET A 190 9.82 -11.45 -3.03
C MET A 190 10.48 -10.61 -1.94
N LEU A 191 9.71 -10.02 -1.01
CA LEU A 191 10.24 -9.25 0.12
C LEU A 191 11.05 -10.14 1.07
N ALA A 192 10.63 -11.39 1.29
CA ALA A 192 11.36 -12.35 2.11
C ALA A 192 12.75 -12.71 1.54
N HIS A 193 12.98 -12.47 0.24
CA HIS A 193 14.25 -12.74 -0.46
C HIS A 193 15.05 -11.48 -0.77
N LEU A 194 14.54 -10.31 -0.43
CA LEU A 194 15.22 -9.03 -0.66
C LEU A 194 16.47 -8.93 0.23
N LYS A 195 17.59 -8.59 -0.37
CA LYS A 195 18.85 -8.36 0.33
C LYS A 195 19.16 -6.88 0.36
N VAL A 196 19.48 -6.39 1.54
CA VAL A 196 19.89 -5.00 1.77
C VAL A 196 21.41 -4.88 1.63
N ASN A 197 21.86 -3.84 0.93
CA ASN A 197 23.25 -3.47 0.91
C ASN A 197 23.57 -2.61 2.14
N THR A 198 24.33 -3.16 3.08
CA THR A 198 24.68 -2.50 4.35
C THR A 198 25.80 -1.48 4.20
N ASP A 199 26.63 -1.61 3.15
CA ASP A 199 27.86 -0.84 2.97
C ASP A 199 27.64 0.45 2.15
N ILE A 200 26.38 0.75 1.82
CA ILE A 200 26.03 1.86 0.93
C ILE A 200 26.49 3.23 1.47
N LEU A 201 26.55 3.39 2.79
CA LEU A 201 26.98 4.65 3.42
C LEU A 201 28.50 4.86 3.41
N ASP A 202 29.30 3.88 3.00
CA ASP A 202 30.74 4.02 2.90
C ASP A 202 31.17 4.91 1.71
N GLU A 203 30.28 5.11 0.76
CA GLU A 203 30.53 6.02 -0.36
C GLU A 203 30.48 7.49 0.09
N ARG A 204 31.52 8.25 -0.22
CA ARG A 204 31.65 9.69 0.14
C ARG A 204 30.48 10.57 -0.31
N LYS A 205 29.79 10.18 -1.39
CA LYS A 205 28.62 10.96 -1.88
C LYS A 205 27.51 11.06 -0.83
N TYR A 206 27.47 10.11 0.17
CA TYR A 206 26.47 10.10 1.24
C TYR A 206 26.89 10.88 2.49
N ASP A 207 28.09 11.44 2.54
CA ASP A 207 28.53 12.28 3.66
C ASP A 207 27.58 13.45 3.90
N TYR A 208 27.05 14.03 2.83
CA TYR A 208 26.13 15.18 2.92
C TYR A 208 24.75 14.86 3.51
N LEU A 209 24.39 13.59 3.67
CA LEU A 209 23.17 13.18 4.42
C LEU A 209 23.15 13.77 5.84
N PHE A 210 24.31 13.91 6.47
CA PHE A 210 24.45 14.26 7.87
C PHE A 210 24.58 15.78 8.13
N THR A 211 24.52 16.60 7.10
CA THR A 211 24.68 18.05 7.25
C THR A 211 23.64 18.68 8.18
N VAL A 212 22.37 18.22 8.14
CA VAL A 212 21.32 18.70 9.02
C VAL A 212 21.58 18.26 10.47
N GLU A 213 22.05 17.04 10.68
CA GLU A 213 22.39 16.54 12.03
C GLU A 213 23.53 17.34 12.64
N ASP A 214 24.54 17.68 11.86
CA ASP A 214 25.65 18.50 12.33
C ASP A 214 25.21 19.96 12.63
N VAL A 215 24.32 20.54 11.83
CA VAL A 215 23.68 21.83 12.13
C VAL A 215 22.90 21.75 13.46
N ASN A 216 22.08 20.72 13.63
CA ASN A 216 21.28 20.51 14.84
C ASN A 216 22.18 20.36 16.07
N ARG A 217 23.28 19.62 15.97
CA ARG A 217 24.26 19.43 17.04
C ARG A 217 24.87 20.77 17.47
N LEU A 218 25.25 21.62 16.53
CA LEU A 218 25.77 22.98 16.81
C LEU A 218 24.71 23.83 17.52
N VAL A 219 23.46 23.78 17.06
CA VAL A 219 22.35 24.53 17.67
C VAL A 219 22.11 24.06 19.10
N LEU A 220 22.10 22.77 19.35
CA LEU A 220 21.95 22.18 20.68
C LEU A 220 23.14 22.56 21.61
N ALA A 221 24.33 22.82 21.05
CA ALA A 221 25.48 23.35 21.74
C ALA A 221 25.44 24.87 22.00
N GLY A 222 24.34 25.55 21.60
CA GLY A 222 24.12 26.98 21.84
C GLY A 222 24.51 27.91 20.69
N VAL A 223 24.91 27.37 19.51
CA VAL A 223 25.20 28.19 18.34
C VAL A 223 23.87 28.63 17.68
N PRO A 224 23.65 29.92 17.37
CA PRO A 224 22.46 30.35 16.66
C PRO A 224 22.31 29.59 15.32
N PHE A 225 21.08 29.16 14.97
CA PHE A 225 20.81 28.33 13.78
C PHE A 225 21.45 28.87 12.51
N ARG A 226 21.33 30.18 12.25
CA ARG A 226 21.89 30.81 11.05
C ARG A 226 23.41 30.68 10.97
N GLU A 227 24.10 30.78 12.11
CA GLU A 227 25.55 30.63 12.17
C GLU A 227 25.95 29.17 12.04
N ALA A 228 25.25 28.24 12.68
CA ALA A 228 25.46 26.81 12.55
C ALA A 228 25.31 26.37 11.08
N TYR A 229 24.19 26.77 10.42
CA TYR A 229 23.95 26.52 9.01
C TYR A 229 25.07 27.03 8.12
N LYS A 230 25.53 28.28 8.35
CA LYS A 230 26.61 28.92 7.60
C LYS A 230 27.95 28.18 7.80
N GLN A 231 28.27 27.79 9.04
CA GLN A 231 29.49 27.03 9.33
C GLN A 231 29.54 25.71 8.56
N VAL A 232 28.49 24.90 8.63
CA VAL A 232 28.40 23.62 7.92
C VAL A 232 28.40 23.84 6.40
N GLY A 233 27.62 24.81 5.91
CA GLY A 233 27.55 25.13 4.47
C GLY A 233 28.90 25.57 3.89
N MET A 234 29.68 26.37 4.63
CA MET A 234 31.02 26.77 4.21
C MET A 234 32.01 25.60 4.18
N ALA A 235 31.92 24.69 5.17
CA ALA A 235 32.75 23.47 5.17
C ALA A 235 32.46 22.60 3.95
N VAL A 236 31.16 22.44 3.61
CA VAL A 236 30.74 21.73 2.38
C VAL A 236 31.30 22.38 1.12
N GLN A 237 31.18 23.73 1.00
CA GLN A 237 31.68 24.45 -0.18
C GLN A 237 33.20 24.36 -0.36
N ARG A 238 33.95 24.27 0.73
CA ARG A 238 35.42 24.12 0.72
C ARG A 238 35.88 22.68 0.53
N GLY A 239 34.96 21.70 0.52
CA GLY A 239 35.32 20.28 0.50
C GLY A 239 35.96 19.77 1.79
N GLU A 240 35.82 20.52 2.89
CA GLU A 240 36.37 20.24 4.22
C GLU A 240 35.38 19.58 5.16
N TYR A 241 34.17 19.26 4.66
CA TYR A 241 33.12 18.70 5.49
C TYR A 241 33.39 17.22 5.78
N HIS A 242 33.38 16.87 7.06
CA HIS A 242 33.47 15.53 7.58
C HIS A 242 32.31 15.29 8.56
N PRO A 243 31.35 14.41 8.21
CA PRO A 243 30.18 14.18 9.05
C PRO A 243 30.53 13.41 10.33
N THR A 244 29.82 13.70 11.41
CA THR A 244 29.89 12.85 12.62
C THR A 244 29.21 11.50 12.42
N ARG A 245 28.30 11.38 11.43
CA ARG A 245 27.49 10.20 11.10
C ARG A 245 26.65 9.67 12.27
N GLU A 246 26.42 10.49 13.29
CA GLU A 246 25.57 10.17 14.42
C GLU A 246 24.15 10.72 14.19
N VAL A 247 23.15 9.88 14.43
CA VAL A 247 21.72 10.24 14.33
C VAL A 247 21.04 9.83 15.64
N HIS A 248 20.50 10.82 16.36
CA HIS A 248 19.86 10.64 17.66
C HIS A 248 18.42 11.19 17.64
N HIS A 249 17.55 10.53 16.87
CA HIS A 249 16.14 10.87 16.89
C HIS A 249 15.41 10.10 17.99
N THR A 250 14.64 10.81 18.83
CA THR A 250 13.93 10.21 19.96
C THR A 250 12.41 10.23 19.79
N HIS A 251 11.90 11.07 18.88
CA HIS A 251 10.46 11.19 18.65
C HIS A 251 9.89 9.97 17.89
N GLU A 252 8.59 9.78 18.02
CA GLU A 252 7.86 8.65 17.47
C GLU A 252 7.93 8.63 15.93
N GLY A 253 8.12 7.44 15.38
CA GLY A 253 8.12 7.21 13.94
C GLY A 253 9.40 7.63 13.22
N SER A 254 10.49 7.95 13.94
CA SER A 254 11.78 8.31 13.35
C SER A 254 12.82 7.20 13.49
N ILE A 255 14.04 7.44 12.94
CA ILE A 255 15.19 6.54 13.12
C ILE A 255 15.44 6.35 14.62
N GLY A 256 15.58 5.09 15.07
CA GLY A 256 15.77 4.75 16.48
C GLY A 256 14.47 4.57 17.28
N ASN A 257 13.34 5.10 16.81
CA ASN A 257 12.02 4.92 17.43
C ASN A 257 10.93 4.67 16.35
N LEU A 258 11.03 3.57 15.59
CA LEU A 258 10.19 3.26 14.43
C LEU A 258 8.72 3.01 14.74
N CYS A 259 8.35 2.81 15.98
CA CYS A 259 6.99 2.52 16.43
C CYS A 259 6.33 1.31 15.75
N THR A 260 7.11 0.30 15.35
CA THR A 260 6.60 -0.89 14.64
C THR A 260 5.55 -1.67 15.44
N ALA A 261 5.70 -1.72 16.77
CA ALA A 261 4.72 -2.35 17.66
C ALA A 261 3.38 -1.59 17.67
N GLN A 262 3.41 -0.27 17.56
CA GLN A 262 2.21 0.56 17.47
C GLN A 262 1.49 0.37 16.13
N ILE A 263 2.23 0.30 15.02
CA ILE A 263 1.69 0.01 13.69
C ILE A 263 1.05 -1.39 13.68
N ARG A 264 1.73 -2.39 14.26
CA ARG A 264 1.17 -3.76 14.40
C ARG A 264 -0.14 -3.75 15.16
N ARG A 265 -0.22 -3.07 16.31
CA ARG A 265 -1.47 -2.95 17.08
C ARG A 265 -2.59 -2.26 16.31
N LYS A 266 -2.28 -1.28 15.44
CA LYS A 266 -3.29 -0.70 14.55
C LYS A 266 -3.85 -1.76 13.60
N MET A 267 -3.00 -2.60 13.01
CA MET A 267 -3.42 -3.69 12.12
C MET A 267 -4.26 -4.72 12.87
N GLU A 268 -3.82 -5.17 14.05
CA GLU A 268 -4.55 -6.15 14.87
C GLU A 268 -5.98 -5.67 15.20
N ARG A 269 -6.16 -4.38 15.49
CA ARG A 269 -7.49 -3.80 15.72
C ARG A 269 -8.38 -3.86 14.47
N VAL A 270 -7.84 -3.57 13.30
CA VAL A 270 -8.62 -3.66 12.05
C VAL A 270 -8.94 -5.10 11.73
N MET A 271 -8.00 -6.03 11.96
CA MET A 271 -8.24 -7.46 11.72
C MET A 271 -9.33 -8.02 12.61
N SER A 272 -9.49 -7.54 13.85
CA SER A 272 -10.57 -7.98 14.73
C SER A 272 -11.98 -7.57 14.28
N GLU A 273 -12.11 -6.67 13.30
CA GLU A 273 -13.40 -6.31 12.71
C GLU A 273 -13.95 -7.41 11.77
N PHE A 274 -13.14 -8.42 11.43
CA PHE A 274 -13.54 -9.54 10.56
C PHE A 274 -13.90 -10.82 11.35
N GLU A 275 -13.72 -10.83 12.67
CA GLU A 275 -14.03 -11.93 13.58
C GLU A 275 -15.48 -11.79 14.12
#